data_524b2a6f5f9159a0f2a797d4703a1251
#
_entry.id   524b2a6f5f9159a0f2a797d4703a1251
#
_cell.length_a   1.000
_cell.length_b   1.000
_cell.length_c   1.000
_cell.angle_alpha   90.00
_cell.angle_beta   90.00
_cell.angle_gamma   90.00
#
_symmetry.space_group_name_H-M   'P 1'
#
loop_
_entity.id
_entity.type
_entity.pdbx_description
1 polymer ?
#
loop_
_entity_poly.entity_id
_entity_poly.type
_entity_poly.pdbx_seq_one_letter_code
_entity_poly.pdbx_strand_id
1 'polypeptide(L)'
;MSTQPWIEKYRPTSIDEIVLHTTNRTMIQNMIDTDRYPNVLFYGPPGTGKTTTIMCLIKAYQEKHQCNKNYIHLNASHERGIDVIRNHISQFTQNKTFFESHRKFVLLDEMDSLTKQAQNNLYHVIQNSNPKRLTFILICNYLNKVIPCIRESLMMIHFHQTSLWCDTFIQNCIEKEHINISKSAIQHIKSNHLHDLRSILNALQNYQPKRVSLHERVFKDLCTCKNPDVLIKKYTQDYDLYSILCPFFKYVYSHCDLDSTCMEYMKQSLLYSDHIDFFLNVCLPELRIKYKKN
;
A
#
# COMPACT_ATOMS: atom_id res chain seq x y z
N MET A 1 -18.27 13.50 -12.96
CA MET A 1 -17.42 12.51 -12.27
C MET A 1 -16.77 13.21 -11.11
N SER A 2 -16.86 12.71 -9.88
CA SER A 2 -16.25 13.37 -8.72
C SER A 2 -14.74 13.39 -8.88
N THR A 3 -14.14 14.57 -8.75
CA THR A 3 -12.69 14.79 -8.84
C THR A 3 -11.93 14.26 -7.62
N GLN A 4 -12.64 13.71 -6.63
CA GLN A 4 -12.02 13.25 -5.39
C GLN A 4 -11.31 11.90 -5.61
N PRO A 5 -10.06 11.76 -5.17
CA PRO A 5 -9.34 10.48 -5.21
C PRO A 5 -10.09 9.38 -4.42
N TRP A 6 -10.20 8.20 -4.98
CA TRP A 6 -10.90 7.07 -4.33
C TRP A 6 -10.27 6.64 -3.02
N ILE A 7 -8.98 6.85 -2.85
CA ILE A 7 -8.28 6.63 -1.58
C ILE A 7 -8.93 7.41 -0.44
N GLU A 8 -9.37 8.64 -0.71
CA GLU A 8 -10.05 9.48 0.28
C GLU A 8 -11.57 9.24 0.30
N LYS A 9 -12.19 9.02 -0.86
CA LYS A 9 -13.64 8.75 -0.97
C LYS A 9 -14.06 7.49 -0.22
N TYR A 10 -13.24 6.42 -0.29
CA TYR A 10 -13.49 5.12 0.32
C TYR A 10 -12.72 4.89 1.62
N ARG A 11 -12.15 5.96 2.19
CA ARG A 11 -11.48 5.86 3.48
C ARG A 11 -12.52 5.56 4.57
N PRO A 12 -12.39 4.46 5.32
CA PRO A 12 -13.28 4.16 6.44
C PRO A 12 -13.36 5.31 7.44
N THR A 13 -14.55 5.60 7.93
CA THR A 13 -14.82 6.66 8.91
C THR A 13 -15.20 6.11 10.28
N SER A 14 -15.54 4.84 10.37
CA SER A 14 -15.83 4.11 11.61
C SER A 14 -15.00 2.82 11.71
N ILE A 15 -14.84 2.28 12.92
CA ILE A 15 -14.10 1.04 13.14
C ILE A 15 -14.81 -0.16 12.52
N ASP A 16 -16.12 -0.12 12.41
CA ASP A 16 -16.91 -1.21 11.84
C ASP A 16 -16.68 -1.36 10.33
N GLU A 17 -16.42 -0.27 9.66
CA GLU A 17 -16.09 -0.25 8.23
C GLU A 17 -14.67 -0.76 7.94
N ILE A 18 -13.79 -0.74 8.96
CA ILE A 18 -12.41 -1.20 8.77
C ILE A 18 -12.39 -2.70 8.92
N VAL A 19 -11.75 -3.36 7.98
CA VAL A 19 -11.53 -4.78 8.13
C VAL A 19 -10.15 -5.05 8.70
N LEU A 20 -10.22 -5.52 9.91
CA LEU A 20 -9.08 -5.88 10.71
C LEU A 20 -9.05 -7.40 10.87
N HIS A 21 -7.85 -7.92 11.03
CA HIS A 21 -7.71 -9.28 11.55
C HIS A 21 -8.46 -9.40 12.89
N THR A 22 -9.07 -10.54 13.14
CA THR A 22 -9.89 -10.78 14.35
C THR A 22 -9.20 -10.35 15.64
N THR A 23 -7.93 -10.72 15.81
CA THR A 23 -7.11 -10.33 16.96
C THR A 23 -6.98 -8.81 17.11
N ASN A 24 -6.68 -8.10 16.02
CA ASN A 24 -6.54 -6.64 16.04
C ASN A 24 -7.88 -5.96 16.33
N ARG A 25 -8.98 -6.48 15.75
CA ARG A 25 -10.33 -5.99 16.03
C ARG A 25 -10.67 -6.13 17.51
N THR A 26 -10.43 -7.31 18.09
CA THR A 26 -10.68 -7.55 19.52
C THR A 26 -9.85 -6.63 20.41
N MET A 27 -8.55 -6.42 20.08
CA MET A 27 -7.70 -5.51 20.85
C MET A 27 -8.21 -4.07 20.81
N ILE A 28 -8.57 -3.57 19.63
CA ILE A 28 -9.08 -2.21 19.46
C ILE A 28 -10.44 -2.04 20.13
N GLN A 29 -11.33 -3.02 19.98
CA GLN A 29 -12.64 -3.01 20.64
C GLN A 29 -12.48 -2.99 22.17
N ASN A 30 -11.59 -3.82 22.72
CA ASN A 30 -11.29 -3.82 24.14
C ASN A 30 -10.77 -2.46 24.65
N MET A 31 -9.96 -1.75 23.86
CA MET A 31 -9.51 -0.39 24.23
C MET A 31 -10.69 0.57 24.37
N ILE A 32 -11.66 0.50 23.46
CA ILE A 32 -12.85 1.36 23.44
C ILE A 32 -13.78 1.00 24.60
N ASP A 33 -14.04 -0.30 24.79
CA ASP A 33 -15.01 -0.77 25.80
C ASP A 33 -14.50 -0.52 27.20
N THR A 34 -13.22 -0.82 27.47
CA THR A 34 -12.59 -0.64 28.78
C THR A 34 -12.09 0.76 29.06
N ASP A 35 -12.12 1.65 28.08
CA ASP A 35 -11.55 3.00 28.13
C ASP A 35 -10.05 3.04 28.52
N ARG A 36 -9.33 1.98 28.19
CA ARG A 36 -7.90 1.83 28.47
C ARG A 36 -7.10 1.90 27.19
N TYR A 37 -6.33 2.97 27.04
CA TYR A 37 -5.52 3.26 25.87
C TYR A 37 -4.04 3.21 26.26
N PRO A 38 -3.38 2.06 26.15
CA PRO A 38 -1.93 1.96 26.36
C PRO A 38 -1.16 2.68 25.27
N ASN A 39 0.12 2.94 25.49
CA ASN A 39 1.01 3.35 24.40
C ASN A 39 1.19 2.19 23.42
N VAL A 40 0.99 2.43 22.13
CA VAL A 40 0.95 1.38 21.12
C VAL A 40 1.89 1.69 19.94
N LEU A 41 2.44 0.64 19.35
CA LEU A 41 3.20 0.67 18.11
C LEU A 41 2.47 -0.17 17.05
N PHE A 42 1.90 0.49 16.04
CA PHE A 42 1.34 -0.15 14.86
C PHE A 42 2.42 -0.35 13.81
N TYR A 43 2.62 -1.60 13.39
CA TYR A 43 3.64 -1.91 12.40
C TYR A 43 3.14 -2.87 11.33
N GLY A 44 3.74 -2.81 10.14
CA GLY A 44 3.39 -3.66 9.01
C GLY A 44 3.50 -2.95 7.66
N PRO A 45 3.27 -3.63 6.53
CA PRO A 45 3.44 -3.08 5.20
C PRO A 45 2.61 -1.81 4.96
N PRO A 46 3.00 -0.92 4.01
CA PRO A 46 2.19 0.22 3.63
C PRO A 46 0.83 -0.23 3.07
N GLY A 47 -0.17 0.65 3.12
CA GLY A 47 -1.51 0.36 2.57
C GLY A 47 -2.37 -0.61 3.37
N THR A 48 -1.95 -1.06 4.57
CA THR A 48 -2.69 -2.01 5.43
C THR A 48 -3.72 -1.35 6.35
N GLY A 49 -3.92 -0.03 6.25
CA GLY A 49 -4.93 0.69 7.04
C GLY A 49 -4.51 1.14 8.44
N LYS A 50 -3.21 1.08 8.81
CA LYS A 50 -2.71 1.49 10.14
C LYS A 50 -3.19 2.88 10.55
N THR A 51 -2.88 3.91 9.78
CA THR A 51 -3.26 5.30 10.07
C THR A 51 -4.77 5.48 10.09
N THR A 52 -5.51 4.84 9.17
CA THR A 52 -6.97 4.89 9.13
C THR A 52 -7.59 4.30 10.40
N THR A 53 -7.10 3.15 10.84
CA THR A 53 -7.58 2.49 12.08
C THR A 53 -7.39 3.38 13.29
N ILE A 54 -6.24 4.04 13.41
CA ILE A 54 -5.95 4.94 14.53
C ILE A 54 -6.88 6.16 14.49
N MET A 55 -7.10 6.74 13.32
CA MET A 55 -8.00 7.88 13.18
C MET A 55 -9.43 7.51 13.58
N CYS A 56 -9.91 6.32 13.22
CA CYS A 56 -11.21 5.81 13.65
C CYS A 56 -11.25 5.53 15.16
N LEU A 57 -10.16 5.00 15.74
CA LEU A 57 -10.05 4.78 17.19
C LEU A 57 -10.14 6.11 17.97
N ILE A 58 -9.39 7.13 17.54
CA ILE A 58 -9.42 8.47 18.15
C ILE A 58 -10.82 9.09 18.00
N LYS A 59 -11.44 8.94 16.84
CA LYS A 59 -12.80 9.43 16.59
C LYS A 59 -13.83 8.75 17.50
N ALA A 60 -13.77 7.42 17.65
CA ALA A 60 -14.61 6.67 18.56
C ALA A 60 -14.44 7.15 20.02
N TYR A 61 -13.21 7.42 20.46
CA TYR A 61 -12.95 8.02 21.75
C TYR A 61 -13.59 9.40 21.86
N GLN A 62 -13.44 10.26 20.86
CA GLN A 62 -14.00 11.62 20.85
C GLN A 62 -15.53 11.60 20.92
N GLU A 63 -16.17 10.71 20.18
CA GLU A 63 -17.63 10.54 20.21
C GLU A 63 -18.12 10.06 21.59
N LYS A 64 -17.44 9.04 22.17
CA LYS A 64 -17.76 8.50 23.49
C LYS A 64 -17.66 9.55 24.62
N HIS A 65 -16.63 10.40 24.56
CA HIS A 65 -16.33 11.39 25.59
C HIS A 65 -16.80 12.80 25.23
N GLN A 66 -17.47 13.00 24.10
CA GLN A 66 -17.96 14.29 23.61
C GLN A 66 -16.86 15.38 23.61
N CYS A 67 -15.64 15.01 23.22
CA CYS A 67 -14.48 15.88 23.19
C CYS A 67 -13.91 16.02 21.78
N ASN A 68 -13.27 17.17 21.53
CA ASN A 68 -12.63 17.47 20.26
C ASN A 68 -11.20 17.98 20.51
N LYS A 69 -10.35 17.94 19.47
CA LYS A 69 -8.97 18.49 19.49
C LYS A 69 -8.07 17.88 20.58
N ASN A 70 -8.33 16.64 20.96
CA ASN A 70 -7.56 15.93 21.97
C ASN A 70 -6.42 15.08 21.37
N TYR A 71 -6.09 15.26 20.09
CA TYR A 71 -4.96 14.58 19.44
C TYR A 71 -4.12 15.53 18.59
N ILE A 72 -2.85 15.17 18.42
CA ILE A 72 -1.92 15.76 17.47
C ILE A 72 -1.40 14.67 16.54
N HIS A 73 -1.34 14.93 15.24
CA HIS A 73 -0.79 14.02 14.24
C HIS A 73 0.50 14.62 13.67
N LEU A 74 1.61 13.97 13.92
CA LEU A 74 2.94 14.36 13.47
C LEU A 74 3.45 13.31 12.49
N ASN A 75 4.06 13.76 11.40
CA ASN A 75 4.74 12.87 10.47
C ASN A 75 6.25 13.04 10.61
N ALA A 76 6.92 11.98 11.08
CA ALA A 76 8.35 12.00 11.37
C ALA A 76 9.22 12.17 10.11
N SER A 77 8.71 11.91 8.93
CA SER A 77 9.44 12.11 7.67
C SER A 77 9.51 13.59 7.26
N HIS A 78 8.51 14.37 7.62
CA HIS A 78 8.46 15.82 7.35
C HIS A 78 9.17 16.63 8.41
N GLU A 79 9.04 16.22 9.67
CA GLU A 79 9.63 16.90 10.82
C GLU A 79 10.99 16.27 11.17
N ARG A 80 12.01 16.55 10.35
CA ARG A 80 13.34 15.92 10.44
C ARG A 80 14.12 16.17 11.74
N GLY A 81 13.63 17.03 12.63
CA GLY A 81 14.27 17.38 13.90
C GLY A 81 13.49 16.89 15.11
N ILE A 82 14.15 16.11 15.99
CA ILE A 82 13.54 15.68 17.27
C ILE A 82 13.07 16.84 18.12
N ASP A 83 13.77 17.98 18.06
CA ASP A 83 13.42 19.18 18.82
C ASP A 83 12.08 19.76 18.35
N VAL A 84 11.76 19.69 17.06
CA VAL A 84 10.48 20.11 16.52
C VAL A 84 9.36 19.20 17.07
N ILE A 85 9.55 17.88 16.98
CA ILE A 85 8.59 16.90 17.52
C ILE A 85 8.39 17.11 19.02
N ARG A 86 9.51 17.26 19.78
CA ARG A 86 9.48 17.49 21.23
C ARG A 86 8.73 18.80 21.57
N ASN A 87 8.98 19.88 20.84
CA ASN A 87 8.33 21.16 21.07
C ASN A 87 6.82 21.05 20.77
N HIS A 88 6.41 20.41 19.68
CA HIS A 88 5.00 20.22 19.35
C HIS A 88 4.30 19.37 20.42
N ILE A 89 4.93 18.29 20.89
CA ILE A 89 4.38 17.44 21.97
C ILE A 89 4.27 18.26 23.26
N SER A 90 5.32 19.03 23.64
CA SER A 90 5.31 19.85 24.84
C SER A 90 4.22 20.93 24.81
N GLN A 91 4.11 21.65 23.69
CA GLN A 91 3.06 22.66 23.51
C GLN A 91 1.67 22.02 23.58
N PHE A 92 1.47 20.88 22.89
CA PHE A 92 0.20 20.17 22.91
C PHE A 92 -0.19 19.67 24.31
N THR A 93 0.79 19.18 25.09
CA THR A 93 0.53 18.67 26.44
C THR A 93 0.28 19.80 27.44
N GLN A 94 0.96 20.95 27.29
CA GLN A 94 0.81 22.13 28.18
C GLN A 94 -0.45 22.93 27.88
N ASN A 95 -0.98 22.87 26.67
CA ASN A 95 -2.23 23.54 26.32
C ASN A 95 -3.35 23.01 27.22
N LYS A 96 -3.76 23.84 28.18
CA LYS A 96 -4.94 23.59 29.02
C LYS A 96 -6.17 23.73 28.14
N THR A 97 -6.71 22.61 27.66
CA THR A 97 -8.06 22.60 27.11
C THR A 97 -9.05 22.79 28.25
N PHE A 98 -10.13 23.52 28.02
CA PHE A 98 -11.18 23.81 29.00
C PHE A 98 -11.75 22.53 29.70
N PHE A 99 -11.41 21.34 29.17
CA PHE A 99 -11.75 20.02 29.72
C PHE A 99 -10.46 19.27 30.11
N GLU A 100 -9.89 19.59 31.26
CA GLU A 100 -8.66 18.95 31.80
C GLU A 100 -8.78 17.44 32.07
N SER A 101 -9.97 16.87 31.93
CA SER A 101 -10.27 15.47 32.27
C SER A 101 -10.04 14.47 31.13
N HIS A 102 -9.96 14.92 29.86
CA HIS A 102 -9.89 14.00 28.72
C HIS A 102 -8.47 13.60 28.38
N ARG A 103 -8.31 12.36 27.94
CA ARG A 103 -7.05 11.81 27.46
C ARG A 103 -6.61 12.49 26.16
N LYS A 104 -5.34 12.80 26.05
CA LYS A 104 -4.69 13.32 24.84
C LYS A 104 -3.98 12.20 24.10
N PHE A 105 -3.98 12.27 22.77
CA PHE A 105 -3.29 11.31 21.90
C PHE A 105 -2.21 11.99 21.09
N VAL A 106 -1.02 11.42 21.07
CA VAL A 106 0.07 11.81 20.19
C VAL A 106 0.25 10.71 19.16
N LEU A 107 -0.16 11.00 17.94
CA LEU A 107 0.02 10.13 16.79
C LEU A 107 1.30 10.54 16.06
N LEU A 108 2.27 9.63 15.98
CA LEU A 108 3.51 9.82 15.23
C LEU A 108 3.57 8.78 14.11
N ASP A 109 3.41 9.26 12.88
CA ASP A 109 3.46 8.44 11.68
C ASP A 109 4.88 8.38 11.11
N GLU A 110 5.21 7.29 10.39
CA GLU A 110 6.51 7.04 9.76
C GLU A 110 7.70 7.15 10.74
N MET A 111 7.53 6.69 11.99
CA MET A 111 8.58 6.81 13.00
C MET A 111 9.88 6.08 12.64
N ASP A 112 9.85 5.14 11.73
CA ASP A 112 11.02 4.45 11.17
C ASP A 112 11.90 5.35 10.27
N SER A 113 11.47 6.56 9.98
CA SER A 113 12.27 7.63 9.34
C SER A 113 13.16 8.38 10.33
N LEU A 114 12.90 8.29 11.64
CA LEU A 114 13.70 8.94 12.67
C LEU A 114 15.07 8.31 12.83
N THR A 115 16.08 9.13 13.10
CA THR A 115 17.39 8.65 13.50
C THR A 115 17.33 7.92 14.86
N LYS A 116 18.28 7.02 15.13
CA LYS A 116 18.34 6.30 16.41
C LYS A 116 18.40 7.25 17.62
N GLN A 117 19.10 8.36 17.48
CA GLN A 117 19.19 9.39 18.54
C GLN A 117 17.82 10.04 18.77
N ALA A 118 17.09 10.37 17.71
CA ALA A 118 15.75 10.92 17.81
C ALA A 118 14.77 9.94 18.47
N GLN A 119 14.88 8.66 18.13
CA GLN A 119 14.07 7.62 18.76
C GLN A 119 14.39 7.46 20.26
N ASN A 120 15.67 7.53 20.67
CA ASN A 120 16.03 7.51 22.09
C ASN A 120 15.44 8.71 22.85
N ASN A 121 15.50 9.91 22.27
CA ASN A 121 14.91 11.08 22.89
C ASN A 121 13.37 10.95 22.98
N LEU A 122 12.72 10.42 21.95
CA LEU A 122 11.28 10.12 21.96
C LEU A 122 10.94 9.09 23.08
N TYR A 123 11.74 8.06 23.23
CA TYR A 123 11.58 7.08 24.31
C TYR A 123 11.58 7.76 25.68
N HIS A 124 12.52 8.68 25.96
CA HIS A 124 12.54 9.43 27.21
C HIS A 124 11.29 10.31 27.39
N VAL A 125 10.77 10.91 26.31
CA VAL A 125 9.50 11.68 26.38
C VAL A 125 8.33 10.77 26.76
N ILE A 126 8.27 9.57 26.17
CA ILE A 126 7.22 8.57 26.46
C ILE A 126 7.30 8.13 27.93
N GLN A 127 8.49 7.81 28.43
CA GLN A 127 8.69 7.33 29.80
C GLN A 127 8.35 8.39 30.86
N ASN A 128 8.63 9.65 30.57
CA ASN A 128 8.36 10.77 31.48
C ASN A 128 6.92 11.30 31.38
N SER A 129 6.11 10.76 30.49
CA SER A 129 4.73 11.18 30.30
C SER A 129 3.77 10.51 31.30
N ASN A 130 2.65 11.20 31.63
CA ASN A 130 1.64 10.60 32.47
C ASN A 130 0.74 9.67 31.67
N PRO A 131 0.80 8.32 31.88
CA PRO A 131 0.06 7.35 31.06
C PRO A 131 -1.48 7.40 31.24
N LYS A 132 -1.97 8.10 32.28
CA LYS A 132 -3.39 8.32 32.49
C LYS A 132 -3.95 9.45 31.62
N ARG A 133 -3.11 10.41 31.24
CA ARG A 133 -3.53 11.61 30.49
C ARG A 133 -3.07 11.64 29.06
N LEU A 134 -1.97 10.96 28.73
CA LEU A 134 -1.34 11.00 27.42
C LEU A 134 -1.12 9.56 26.92
N THR A 135 -1.49 9.32 25.68
CA THR A 135 -1.23 8.08 24.97
C THR A 135 -0.44 8.36 23.71
N PHE A 136 0.66 7.65 23.54
CA PHE A 136 1.45 7.67 22.32
C PHE A 136 1.01 6.53 21.40
N ILE A 137 0.74 6.87 20.16
CA ILE A 137 0.40 5.95 19.10
C ILE A 137 1.45 6.12 18.00
N LEU A 138 2.33 5.15 17.88
CA LEU A 138 3.42 5.17 16.92
C LEU A 138 3.08 4.28 15.73
N ILE A 139 3.45 4.71 14.54
CA ILE A 139 3.30 3.93 13.29
C ILE A 139 4.64 3.76 12.63
N CYS A 140 4.95 2.52 12.20
CA CYS A 140 6.10 2.26 11.34
C CYS A 140 5.78 1.21 10.27
N ASN A 141 6.51 1.26 9.17
CA ASN A 141 6.45 0.22 8.14
C ASN A 141 7.51 -0.85 8.38
N TYR A 142 8.68 -0.47 8.85
CA TYR A 142 9.83 -1.36 9.02
C TYR A 142 10.24 -1.45 10.49
N LEU A 143 9.80 -2.52 11.16
CA LEU A 143 10.06 -2.75 12.59
C LEU A 143 11.56 -2.84 12.93
N ASN A 144 12.40 -3.32 12.01
CA ASN A 144 13.84 -3.44 12.19
C ASN A 144 14.56 -2.08 12.33
N LYS A 145 13.93 -0.99 11.88
CA LYS A 145 14.46 0.37 12.05
C LYS A 145 14.11 1.01 13.40
N VAL A 146 13.20 0.39 14.16
CA VAL A 146 12.77 0.84 15.48
C VAL A 146 13.71 0.28 16.55
N ILE A 147 14.19 1.12 17.47
CA ILE A 147 15.11 0.70 18.54
C ILE A 147 14.43 -0.27 19.52
N PRO A 148 15.17 -1.22 20.12
CA PRO A 148 14.61 -2.21 21.04
C PRO A 148 13.83 -1.59 22.21
N CYS A 149 14.35 -0.55 22.84
CA CYS A 149 13.72 0.10 24.00
C CYS A 149 12.27 0.56 23.71
N ILE A 150 12.01 1.11 22.51
CA ILE A 150 10.65 1.49 22.11
C ILE A 150 9.79 0.25 21.87
N ARG A 151 10.32 -0.77 21.19
CA ARG A 151 9.56 -2.00 20.89
C ARG A 151 9.14 -2.74 22.16
N GLU A 152 9.98 -2.76 23.17
CA GLU A 152 9.74 -3.45 24.45
C GLU A 152 8.83 -2.65 25.40
N SER A 153 8.78 -1.33 25.25
CA SER A 153 7.99 -0.45 26.12
C SER A 153 6.56 -0.20 25.64
N LEU A 154 6.21 -0.58 24.41
CA LEU A 154 4.92 -0.33 23.80
C LEU A 154 4.18 -1.62 23.50
N MET A 155 2.86 -1.57 23.51
CA MET A 155 2.02 -2.65 23.01
C MET A 155 2.13 -2.70 21.48
N MET A 156 2.64 -3.81 20.95
CA MET A 156 2.84 -3.96 19.50
C MET A 156 1.61 -4.58 18.84
N ILE A 157 1.11 -3.94 17.77
CA ILE A 157 0.00 -4.42 16.97
C ILE A 157 0.46 -4.57 15.52
N HIS A 158 0.51 -5.82 15.06
CA HIS A 158 0.93 -6.15 13.71
C HIS A 158 -0.23 -6.02 12.73
N PHE A 159 -0.03 -5.22 11.69
CA PHE A 159 -0.94 -5.12 10.55
C PHE A 159 -0.39 -5.94 9.39
N HIS A 160 -1.07 -7.02 9.08
CA HIS A 160 -0.80 -7.84 7.91
C HIS A 160 -2.04 -7.87 7.01
N GLN A 161 -1.79 -8.09 5.74
CA GLN A 161 -2.87 -8.17 4.77
C GLN A 161 -3.49 -9.56 4.78
N THR A 162 -4.81 -9.62 4.80
CA THR A 162 -5.56 -10.84 4.53
C THR A 162 -6.19 -10.74 3.14
N SER A 163 -5.90 -11.70 2.28
CA SER A 163 -6.33 -11.72 0.87
C SER A 163 -7.86 -11.63 0.70
N LEU A 164 -8.60 -12.34 1.53
CA LEU A 164 -10.08 -12.40 1.50
C LEU A 164 -10.73 -11.02 1.64
N TRP A 165 -10.13 -10.14 2.38
CA TRP A 165 -10.72 -8.85 2.66
C TRP A 165 -10.52 -7.81 1.57
N CYS A 166 -9.35 -7.80 0.95
CA CYS A 166 -9.13 -6.96 -0.23
C CYS A 166 -10.19 -7.24 -1.29
N ASP A 167 -10.64 -8.48 -1.39
CA ASP A 167 -11.60 -8.92 -2.39
C ASP A 167 -12.97 -8.30 -2.19
N THR A 168 -13.51 -8.37 -0.99
CA THR A 168 -14.83 -7.80 -0.66
C THR A 168 -14.83 -6.28 -0.79
N PHE A 169 -13.78 -5.62 -0.30
CA PHE A 169 -13.67 -4.16 -0.40
C PHE A 169 -13.55 -3.68 -1.86
N ILE A 170 -12.71 -4.34 -2.66
CA ILE A 170 -12.54 -4.04 -4.08
C ILE A 170 -13.86 -4.25 -4.84
N GLN A 171 -14.55 -5.37 -4.55
CA GLN A 171 -15.83 -5.67 -5.18
C GLN A 171 -16.87 -4.59 -4.88
N ASN A 172 -16.99 -4.17 -3.62
CA ASN A 172 -17.87 -3.08 -3.21
C ASN A 172 -17.54 -1.75 -3.92
N CYS A 173 -16.26 -1.43 -4.12
CA CYS A 173 -15.85 -0.23 -4.85
C CYS A 173 -16.22 -0.32 -6.33
N ILE A 174 -16.01 -1.47 -6.97
CA ILE A 174 -16.37 -1.71 -8.38
C ILE A 174 -17.87 -1.57 -8.60
N GLU A 175 -18.68 -2.13 -7.72
CA GLU A 175 -20.15 -2.05 -7.77
C GLU A 175 -20.65 -0.61 -7.59
N LYS A 176 -20.13 0.11 -6.58
CA LYS A 176 -20.51 1.50 -6.31
C LYS A 176 -20.12 2.47 -7.43
N GLU A 177 -19.02 2.23 -8.10
CA GLU A 177 -18.53 3.07 -9.21
C GLU A 177 -18.99 2.57 -10.59
N HIS A 178 -19.75 1.47 -10.64
CA HIS A 178 -20.24 0.86 -11.88
C HIS A 178 -19.15 0.59 -12.91
N ILE A 179 -17.97 0.09 -12.45
CA ILE A 179 -16.85 -0.17 -13.34
C ILE A 179 -17.07 -1.49 -14.07
N ASN A 180 -17.04 -1.43 -15.40
CA ASN A 180 -17.03 -2.65 -16.19
C ASN A 180 -15.60 -3.21 -16.31
N ILE A 181 -15.24 -4.11 -15.42
CA ILE A 181 -13.92 -4.73 -15.34
C ILE A 181 -14.02 -6.25 -15.27
N SER A 182 -13.16 -6.96 -16.02
CA SER A 182 -13.15 -8.43 -16.01
C SER A 182 -12.48 -8.98 -14.74
N LYS A 183 -12.87 -10.18 -14.33
CA LYS A 183 -12.25 -10.87 -13.18
C LYS A 183 -10.73 -11.06 -13.36
N SER A 184 -10.28 -11.35 -14.58
CA SER A 184 -8.85 -11.48 -14.91
C SER A 184 -8.11 -10.15 -14.73
N ALA A 185 -8.68 -9.03 -15.14
CA ALA A 185 -8.09 -7.71 -14.94
C ALA A 185 -7.99 -7.33 -13.44
N ILE A 186 -9.00 -7.68 -12.64
CA ILE A 186 -8.95 -7.48 -11.18
C ILE A 186 -7.81 -8.29 -10.57
N GLN A 187 -7.66 -9.57 -10.94
CA GLN A 187 -6.57 -10.40 -10.46
C GLN A 187 -5.19 -9.85 -10.86
N HIS A 188 -5.06 -9.36 -12.08
CA HIS A 188 -3.84 -8.74 -12.56
C HIS A 188 -3.48 -7.46 -11.76
N ILE A 189 -4.46 -6.58 -11.49
CA ILE A 189 -4.25 -5.41 -10.65
C ILE A 189 -3.78 -5.83 -9.24
N LYS A 190 -4.44 -6.83 -8.63
CA LYS A 190 -4.05 -7.34 -7.31
C LYS A 190 -2.63 -7.91 -7.28
N SER A 191 -2.26 -8.72 -8.27
CA SER A 191 -0.93 -9.33 -8.34
C SER A 191 0.19 -8.30 -8.55
N ASN A 192 -0.09 -7.22 -9.28
CA ASN A 192 0.91 -6.17 -9.54
C ASN A 192 1.13 -5.26 -8.33
N HIS A 193 0.14 -5.08 -7.48
CA HIS A 193 0.20 -4.15 -6.35
C HIS A 193 0.37 -4.85 -4.99
N LEU A 194 0.69 -6.16 -4.98
CA LEU A 194 0.99 -6.94 -3.76
C LEU A 194 -0.01 -6.66 -2.61
N HIS A 195 -1.29 -6.49 -2.96
CA HIS A 195 -2.38 -6.20 -2.01
C HIS A 195 -2.30 -4.82 -1.30
N ASP A 196 -1.48 -3.89 -1.75
CA ASP A 196 -1.55 -2.49 -1.28
C ASP A 196 -2.86 -1.85 -1.76
N LEU A 197 -3.82 -1.69 -0.84
CA LEU A 197 -5.15 -1.13 -1.15
C LEU A 197 -5.09 0.26 -1.77
N ARG A 198 -4.13 1.08 -1.36
CA ARG A 198 -3.96 2.43 -1.91
C ARG A 198 -3.60 2.38 -3.39
N SER A 199 -2.62 1.56 -3.73
CA SER A 199 -2.20 1.34 -5.12
C SER A 199 -3.28 0.66 -5.96
N ILE A 200 -4.01 -0.30 -5.39
CA ILE A 200 -5.14 -0.97 -6.06
C ILE A 200 -6.27 0.02 -6.36
N LEU A 201 -6.67 0.85 -5.40
CA LEU A 201 -7.71 1.87 -5.62
C LEU A 201 -7.33 2.87 -6.70
N ASN A 202 -6.07 3.33 -6.71
CA ASN A 202 -5.57 4.20 -7.77
C ASN A 202 -5.61 3.53 -9.14
N ALA A 203 -5.21 2.26 -9.22
CA ALA A 203 -5.25 1.49 -10.46
C ALA A 203 -6.68 1.29 -10.96
N LEU A 204 -7.64 1.04 -10.05
CA LEU A 204 -9.06 0.91 -10.39
C LEU A 204 -9.67 2.25 -10.83
N GLN A 205 -9.36 3.36 -10.15
CA GLN A 205 -9.85 4.70 -10.52
C GLN A 205 -9.38 5.10 -11.91
N ASN A 206 -8.15 4.73 -12.28
CA ASN A 206 -7.57 5.00 -13.59
C ASN A 206 -7.86 3.88 -14.63
N TYR A 207 -8.66 2.87 -14.25
CA TYR A 207 -8.97 1.77 -15.15
C TYR A 207 -9.83 2.23 -16.33
N GLN A 208 -9.32 2.03 -17.53
CA GLN A 208 -10.07 2.29 -18.77
C GLN A 208 -10.47 0.96 -19.41
N PRO A 209 -11.77 0.63 -19.49
CA PRO A 209 -12.24 -0.67 -19.97
C PRO A 209 -11.91 -0.98 -21.45
N LYS A 210 -11.44 0.00 -22.22
CA LYS A 210 -11.09 -0.15 -23.64
C LYS A 210 -9.64 -0.55 -23.94
N ARG A 211 -8.80 -0.71 -22.95
CA ARG A 211 -7.48 -1.31 -23.16
C ARG A 211 -7.55 -2.80 -22.80
N VAL A 212 -7.90 -3.67 -23.77
CA VAL A 212 -7.33 -5.03 -23.86
C VAL A 212 -5.89 -4.85 -23.43
N SER A 213 -5.42 -5.59 -22.40
CA SER A 213 -4.10 -5.32 -21.85
C SER A 213 -3.15 -5.19 -23.03
N LEU A 214 -2.35 -4.12 -23.07
CA LEU A 214 -1.40 -3.89 -24.17
C LEU A 214 -0.66 -5.19 -24.48
N HIS A 215 -0.42 -6.00 -23.44
CA HIS A 215 0.26 -7.28 -23.45
C HIS A 215 -0.43 -8.38 -24.24
N GLU A 216 -1.73 -8.57 -24.02
CA GLU A 216 -2.53 -9.57 -24.73
C GLU A 216 -2.74 -9.17 -26.19
N ARG A 217 -2.88 -7.87 -26.44
CA ARG A 217 -3.01 -7.34 -27.79
C ARG A 217 -1.71 -7.43 -28.56
N VAL A 218 -0.59 -6.99 -27.95
CA VAL A 218 0.75 -7.09 -28.54
C VAL A 218 1.12 -8.54 -28.80
N PHE A 219 0.83 -9.45 -27.85
CA PHE A 219 1.08 -10.90 -28.04
C PHE A 219 0.27 -11.44 -29.22
N LYS A 220 -1.02 -11.18 -29.25
CA LYS A 220 -1.92 -11.67 -30.31
C LYS A 220 -1.50 -11.10 -31.68
N ASP A 221 -1.20 -9.80 -31.72
CA ASP A 221 -0.76 -9.13 -32.94
C ASP A 221 0.62 -9.64 -33.40
N LEU A 222 1.57 -9.85 -32.49
CA LEU A 222 2.90 -10.39 -32.81
C LEU A 222 2.85 -11.86 -33.26
N CYS A 223 1.97 -12.67 -32.67
CA CYS A 223 1.80 -14.07 -33.08
C CYS A 223 1.10 -14.21 -34.43
N THR A 224 0.24 -13.28 -34.82
CA THR A 224 -0.57 -13.37 -36.04
C THR A 224 -0.05 -12.53 -37.22
N CYS A 225 0.78 -11.51 -36.97
CA CYS A 225 1.29 -10.62 -38.02
C CYS A 225 2.29 -11.33 -38.95
N LYS A 226 2.30 -10.94 -40.23
CA LYS A 226 3.28 -11.41 -41.22
C LYS A 226 4.64 -10.72 -41.07
N ASN A 227 4.63 -9.42 -40.68
CA ASN A 227 5.83 -8.58 -40.57
C ASN A 227 5.95 -8.00 -39.15
N PRO A 228 6.62 -8.67 -38.21
CA PRO A 228 6.74 -8.22 -36.81
C PRO A 228 7.49 -6.90 -36.65
N ASP A 229 8.48 -6.60 -37.54
CA ASP A 229 9.28 -5.38 -37.49
C ASP A 229 8.43 -4.11 -37.65
N VAL A 230 7.46 -4.13 -38.58
CA VAL A 230 6.55 -3.01 -38.82
C VAL A 230 5.63 -2.79 -37.60
N LEU A 231 5.22 -3.87 -36.98
CA LEU A 231 4.32 -3.82 -35.83
C LEU A 231 5.04 -3.28 -34.59
N ILE A 232 6.27 -3.71 -34.34
CA ILE A 232 7.07 -3.21 -33.22
C ILE A 232 7.42 -1.74 -33.42
N LYS A 233 7.81 -1.32 -34.62
CA LYS A 233 8.04 0.11 -34.93
C LYS A 233 6.79 0.96 -34.66
N LYS A 234 5.61 0.43 -34.91
CA LYS A 234 4.35 1.11 -34.57
C LYS A 234 4.14 1.23 -33.06
N TYR A 235 4.41 0.19 -32.28
CA TYR A 235 4.27 0.25 -30.83
C TYR A 235 5.36 1.08 -30.15
N THR A 236 6.59 1.11 -30.69
CA THR A 236 7.70 1.93 -30.16
C THR A 236 7.54 3.43 -30.42
N GLN A 237 6.57 3.86 -31.24
CA GLN A 237 6.21 5.27 -31.35
C GLN A 237 5.49 5.79 -30.08
N ASP A 238 4.70 4.93 -29.42
CA ASP A 238 3.88 5.31 -28.26
C ASP A 238 4.44 4.81 -26.93
N TYR A 239 5.28 3.79 -26.94
CA TYR A 239 5.79 3.10 -25.75
C TYR A 239 7.28 2.78 -25.90
N ASP A 240 8.02 2.84 -24.79
CA ASP A 240 9.40 2.34 -24.79
C ASP A 240 9.42 0.80 -24.94
N LEU A 241 10.51 0.31 -25.52
CA LEU A 241 10.65 -1.10 -25.85
C LEU A 241 10.53 -2.03 -24.62
N TYR A 242 11.10 -1.62 -23.49
CA TYR A 242 11.08 -2.41 -22.26
C TYR A 242 9.65 -2.57 -21.71
N SER A 243 8.86 -1.51 -21.83
CA SER A 243 7.42 -1.53 -21.47
C SER A 243 6.58 -2.45 -22.36
N ILE A 244 7.06 -2.77 -23.56
CA ILE A 244 6.42 -3.72 -24.49
C ILE A 244 6.90 -5.15 -24.22
N LEU A 245 8.21 -5.36 -24.12
CA LEU A 245 8.82 -6.68 -24.04
C LEU A 245 8.62 -7.36 -22.67
N CYS A 246 8.78 -6.62 -21.59
CA CYS A 246 8.69 -7.19 -20.25
C CYS A 246 7.34 -7.86 -19.95
N PRO A 247 6.20 -7.21 -20.24
CA PRO A 247 4.89 -7.82 -20.10
C PRO A 247 4.61 -8.93 -21.13
N PHE A 248 5.11 -8.78 -22.35
CA PHE A 248 5.03 -9.83 -23.36
C PHE A 248 5.72 -11.10 -22.87
N PHE A 249 6.95 -11.02 -22.37
CA PHE A 249 7.66 -12.16 -21.82
C PHE A 249 6.98 -12.77 -20.60
N LYS A 250 6.42 -11.92 -19.71
CA LYS A 250 5.63 -12.39 -18.58
C LYS A 250 4.38 -13.19 -19.02
N TYR A 251 3.71 -12.73 -20.07
CA TYR A 251 2.58 -13.43 -20.66
C TYR A 251 3.01 -14.77 -21.26
N VAL A 252 4.07 -14.80 -22.07
CA VAL A 252 4.61 -16.02 -22.68
C VAL A 252 5.02 -17.03 -21.61
N TYR A 253 5.71 -16.58 -20.56
CA TYR A 253 6.11 -17.42 -19.42
C TYR A 253 4.91 -18.06 -18.69
N SER A 254 3.80 -17.33 -18.60
CA SER A 254 2.61 -17.81 -17.88
C SER A 254 1.69 -18.71 -18.69
N HIS A 255 1.80 -18.70 -20.03
CA HIS A 255 0.84 -19.36 -20.93
C HIS A 255 1.47 -20.33 -21.92
N CYS A 256 2.79 -20.41 -21.99
CA CYS A 256 3.50 -21.29 -22.92
C CYS A 256 4.49 -22.16 -22.17
N ASP A 257 4.56 -23.45 -22.55
CA ASP A 257 5.63 -24.32 -22.09
C ASP A 257 6.94 -23.93 -22.75
N LEU A 258 7.83 -23.35 -21.95
CA LEU A 258 9.12 -22.84 -22.38
C LEU A 258 10.23 -23.82 -22.03
N ASP A 259 11.10 -24.11 -22.99
CA ASP A 259 12.36 -24.82 -22.72
C ASP A 259 13.44 -23.83 -22.19
N SER A 260 14.54 -24.40 -21.69
CA SER A 260 15.67 -23.63 -21.15
C SER A 260 16.27 -22.66 -22.18
N THR A 261 16.24 -23.01 -23.46
CA THR A 261 16.77 -22.21 -24.56
C THR A 261 15.94 -20.97 -24.79
N CYS A 262 14.61 -21.09 -24.82
CA CYS A 262 13.70 -19.93 -24.92
C CYS A 262 13.83 -19.00 -23.72
N MET A 263 14.01 -19.51 -22.50
CA MET A 263 14.21 -18.68 -21.32
C MET A 263 15.52 -17.88 -21.40
N GLU A 264 16.59 -18.47 -21.87
CA GLU A 264 17.87 -17.79 -22.03
C GLU A 264 17.78 -16.68 -23.09
N TYR A 265 17.11 -16.91 -24.21
CA TYR A 265 16.87 -15.89 -25.24
C TYR A 265 16.01 -14.72 -24.72
N MET A 266 14.97 -15.01 -23.95
CA MET A 266 14.15 -13.96 -23.31
C MET A 266 14.98 -13.12 -22.34
N LYS A 267 15.84 -13.75 -21.54
CA LYS A 267 16.75 -13.07 -20.62
C LYS A 267 17.75 -12.16 -21.34
N GLN A 268 18.37 -12.66 -22.41
CA GLN A 268 19.32 -11.90 -23.20
C GLN A 268 18.66 -10.70 -23.89
N SER A 269 17.44 -10.85 -24.38
CA SER A 269 16.66 -9.76 -24.99
C SER A 269 16.28 -8.64 -24.02
N LEU A 270 16.20 -8.93 -22.71
CA LEU A 270 15.96 -7.92 -21.68
C LEU A 270 17.23 -7.18 -21.23
N LEU A 271 18.38 -7.82 -21.34
CA LEU A 271 19.66 -7.27 -20.86
C LEU A 271 20.32 -6.32 -21.87
N TYR A 272 20.03 -6.48 -23.17
CA TYR A 272 20.69 -5.74 -24.24
C TYR A 272 19.65 -5.08 -25.14
N SER A 273 19.51 -3.76 -25.03
CA SER A 273 18.54 -2.95 -25.80
C SER A 273 18.71 -3.02 -27.34
N ASP A 274 19.91 -3.41 -27.82
CA ASP A 274 20.22 -3.50 -29.26
C ASP A 274 19.77 -4.81 -29.91
N HIS A 275 19.15 -5.73 -29.15
CA HIS A 275 18.77 -7.06 -29.63
C HIS A 275 17.28 -7.22 -30.00
N ILE A 276 16.60 -6.14 -30.40
CA ILE A 276 15.24 -6.26 -30.99
C ILE A 276 15.28 -7.21 -32.17
N ASP A 277 16.28 -7.04 -33.05
CA ASP A 277 16.45 -7.86 -34.25
C ASP A 277 16.66 -9.33 -33.88
N PHE A 278 17.39 -9.62 -32.81
CA PHE A 278 17.57 -10.97 -32.30
C PHE A 278 16.25 -11.57 -31.79
N PHE A 279 15.49 -10.81 -31.01
CA PHE A 279 14.18 -11.26 -30.53
C PHE A 279 13.23 -11.54 -31.70
N LEU A 280 13.17 -10.67 -32.69
CA LEU A 280 12.28 -10.80 -33.83
C LEU A 280 12.66 -11.93 -34.77
N ASN A 281 13.94 -12.15 -34.97
CA ASN A 281 14.43 -13.14 -35.95
C ASN A 281 14.65 -14.53 -35.36
N VAL A 282 14.89 -14.63 -34.05
CA VAL A 282 15.20 -15.93 -33.40
C VAL A 282 14.08 -16.37 -32.46
N CYS A 283 13.70 -15.53 -31.49
CA CYS A 283 12.75 -15.93 -30.45
C CYS A 283 11.29 -15.98 -30.93
N LEU A 284 10.86 -14.99 -31.70
CA LEU A 284 9.48 -14.88 -32.15
C LEU A 284 9.03 -16.02 -33.09
N PRO A 285 9.84 -16.49 -34.06
CA PRO A 285 9.50 -17.64 -34.89
C PRO A 285 9.31 -18.91 -34.08
N GLU A 286 10.17 -19.20 -33.08
CA GLU A 286 10.04 -20.38 -32.22
C GLU A 286 8.80 -20.31 -31.34
N LEU A 287 8.50 -19.16 -30.76
CA LEU A 287 7.29 -18.95 -29.97
C LEU A 287 6.02 -19.12 -30.81
N ARG A 288 6.04 -18.70 -32.09
CA ARG A 288 4.92 -18.89 -33.03
C ARG A 288 4.67 -20.35 -33.36
N ILE A 289 5.71 -21.16 -33.50
CA ILE A 289 5.60 -22.60 -33.76
C ILE A 289 4.97 -23.31 -32.57
N LYS A 290 5.36 -22.94 -31.35
CA LYS A 290 4.81 -23.51 -30.11
C LYS A 290 3.36 -23.08 -29.86
N TYR A 291 3.01 -21.82 -30.16
CA TYR A 291 1.65 -21.31 -30.00
C TYR A 291 0.63 -21.94 -30.96
N LYS A 292 1.06 -22.33 -32.18
CA LYS A 292 0.18 -23.00 -33.15
C LYS A 292 -0.07 -24.47 -32.82
N LYS A 293 0.65 -25.07 -31.87
CA LYS A 293 0.48 -26.49 -31.46
C LYS A 293 -0.46 -26.65 -30.25
N ASN A 294 -0.82 -25.56 -29.58
CA ASN A 294 -1.83 -25.47 -28.53
C ASN A 294 -3.08 -24.74 -29.08
#